data_cc930a19f02d300b15f658b275321167
#
_entry.id   cc930a19f02d300b15f658b275321167
#
_cell.length_a   1.000
_cell.length_b   1.000
_cell.length_c   1.000
_cell.angle_alpha   90.00
_cell.angle_beta   90.00
_cell.angle_gamma   90.00
#
_symmetry.space_group_name_H-M   'P 1'
#
loop_
_entity.id
_entity.type
_entity.pdbx_description
1 polymer ?
#
loop_
_entity_poly.entity_id
_entity_poly.type
_entity_poly.pdbx_seq_one_letter_code
_entity_poly.pdbx_strand_id
1 'polypeptide(L)'
;MDVPVDTKIIIGEVESVDISEEFAHEKLSPVLAMYKAKTFDEALDKAERLVADGGYGHTSSLYINVNEKEKMMKHAERMKTCRILVNTPSSHGGIGDLYNFKLAPSLTLGCGSWGGNSVSENVGVKHLLNIKTVAERRENMLWFRTPEKVYFKKGCLPVALNELKDVMGKKRAFIVTDSFLYKNGYTNVITDRLNEMGITYTVFSDVQPDPTLANAQAGAKLMKEFEPDVIIAMGGGSAMDAGKIMWVLYEHPEADFMDMAMRFIDIRKRVYTFPKMGEKAYFVAVPTSSGTGSEVTPFAVITDQETGIKYPLADYQLLPNMAIVDTDNMMSQPRGLTSASGVDVLTHALEAYASVMATDYTDGLALKAMKNVFDYLPIAYNEPNNVEARQKMADASCMAGMAFANAFLGVCHSMAHKLGAFHHLPHGIANALMISLVVEFNAAENPRKMGTFSQYQYPHTMARYAECARFCGINAGSDEEAVKKLIEKIEELKKAVGVKSCIKDYGIDEKDFLDRLDDMTEQAFDDQCTGANPRYPLMSEIKDMYLRAYYGK
;
A
#
# COMPACT_ATOMS: atom_id res chain seq x y z
N MET A 1 68.36 21.10 15.74
CA MET A 1 68.68 19.70 15.98
C MET A 1 69.62 19.25 14.86
N ASP A 2 70.83 18.88 15.16
CA ASP A 2 71.72 18.30 14.17
C ASP A 2 71.34 16.85 13.96
N VAL A 3 70.79 16.51 12.81
CA VAL A 3 70.42 15.16 12.41
C VAL A 3 71.47 14.61 11.46
N PRO A 4 71.85 13.31 11.56
CA PRO A 4 72.76 12.67 10.62
C PRO A 4 72.29 12.83 9.17
N VAL A 5 73.22 13.06 8.22
CA VAL A 5 72.92 13.32 6.80
C VAL A 5 72.18 12.16 6.10
N ASP A 6 72.28 10.95 6.63
CA ASP A 6 71.63 9.74 6.12
C ASP A 6 70.25 9.44 6.78
N THR A 7 69.78 10.36 7.63
CA THR A 7 68.46 10.23 8.29
C THR A 7 67.33 10.22 7.27
N LYS A 8 66.52 9.15 7.29
CA LYS A 8 65.39 8.97 6.38
C LYS A 8 64.08 9.51 6.95
N ILE A 9 63.87 9.35 8.25
CA ILE A 9 62.66 9.73 8.95
C ILE A 9 63.00 10.22 10.35
N ILE A 10 62.37 11.29 10.78
CA ILE A 10 62.43 11.78 12.16
C ILE A 10 61.09 11.45 12.84
N ILE A 11 61.12 10.84 14.00
CA ILE A 11 59.91 10.53 14.81
C ILE A 11 60.07 11.25 16.14
N GLY A 12 59.13 12.15 16.44
CA GLY A 12 59.03 12.83 17.75
C GLY A 12 57.90 12.27 18.58
N GLU A 13 58.16 11.88 19.84
CA GLU A 13 57.10 11.56 20.76
C GLU A 13 56.43 12.83 21.26
N VAL A 14 55.12 12.89 21.13
CA VAL A 14 54.28 14.06 21.44
C VAL A 14 53.14 13.64 22.40
N GLU A 15 52.85 14.44 23.39
CA GLU A 15 51.81 14.15 24.38
C GLU A 15 50.49 14.82 24.03
N SER A 16 50.54 16.07 23.59
CA SER A 16 49.33 16.85 23.30
C SER A 16 48.87 16.66 21.85
N VAL A 17 47.58 16.44 21.68
CA VAL A 17 46.87 16.42 20.39
C VAL A 17 46.16 17.74 20.10
N ASP A 18 46.42 18.79 20.89
CA ASP A 18 45.85 20.11 20.69
C ASP A 18 46.51 20.82 19.52
N ILE A 19 45.76 21.59 18.75
CA ILE A 19 46.25 22.31 17.57
C ILE A 19 47.32 23.37 17.90
N SER A 20 47.43 23.80 19.16
CA SER A 20 48.50 24.66 19.64
C SER A 20 49.87 23.98 19.69
N GLU A 21 49.91 22.64 19.64
CA GLU A 21 51.11 21.83 19.56
C GLU A 21 51.59 21.77 18.09
N GLU A 22 52.72 22.38 17.79
CA GLU A 22 53.25 22.48 16.40
C GLU A 22 53.47 21.08 15.78
N PHE A 23 53.83 20.08 16.56
CA PHE A 23 53.99 18.71 16.10
C PHE A 23 52.68 17.98 15.82
N ALA A 24 51.54 18.50 16.29
CA ALA A 24 50.22 17.96 15.96
C ALA A 24 49.80 18.28 14.54
N HIS A 25 50.31 19.32 13.93
CA HIS A 25 49.98 19.73 12.55
C HIS A 25 50.51 18.74 11.51
N GLU A 26 49.87 18.72 10.35
CA GLU A 26 50.35 17.98 9.20
C GLU A 26 51.73 18.51 8.76
N LYS A 27 52.66 17.60 8.52
CA LYS A 27 53.98 17.89 8.04
C LYS A 27 54.20 17.21 6.68
N LEU A 28 54.27 17.94 5.61
CA LEU A 28 54.52 17.41 4.27
C LEU A 28 56.02 17.07 4.11
N SER A 29 56.59 16.35 5.05
CA SER A 29 57.98 15.98 5.15
C SER A 29 58.12 14.65 5.92
N PRO A 30 59.25 13.93 5.88
CA PRO A 30 59.48 12.71 6.62
C PRO A 30 59.71 12.96 8.13
N VAL A 31 58.85 13.80 8.74
CA VAL A 31 58.84 14.07 10.18
C VAL A 31 57.47 13.62 10.72
N LEU A 32 57.46 12.69 11.67
CA LEU A 32 56.25 12.11 12.21
C LEU A 32 56.11 12.43 13.69
N ALA A 33 54.90 12.79 14.11
CA ALA A 33 54.51 12.82 15.49
C ALA A 33 54.01 11.42 15.92
N MET A 34 54.51 10.96 17.05
CA MET A 34 54.12 9.69 17.64
C MET A 34 53.42 9.94 18.98
N TYR A 35 52.20 9.39 19.13
CA TYR A 35 51.38 9.45 20.33
C TYR A 35 51.21 8.08 20.94
N LYS A 36 51.35 7.98 22.29
CA LYS A 36 51.09 6.77 23.02
C LYS A 36 49.65 6.78 23.56
N ALA A 37 49.01 5.62 23.58
CA ALA A 37 47.70 5.39 24.19
C ALA A 37 47.72 4.10 25.03
N LYS A 38 46.97 4.09 26.13
CA LYS A 38 46.84 2.94 27.02
C LYS A 38 45.78 1.95 26.54
N THR A 39 44.81 2.43 25.82
CA THR A 39 43.68 1.65 25.30
C THR A 39 43.42 1.98 23.84
N PHE A 40 42.68 1.07 23.18
CA PHE A 40 42.26 1.30 21.80
C PHE A 40 41.34 2.54 21.69
N ASP A 41 40.47 2.78 22.66
CA ASP A 41 39.56 3.93 22.65
C ASP A 41 40.33 5.24 22.84
N GLU A 42 41.32 5.29 23.72
CA GLU A 42 42.19 6.45 23.85
C GLU A 42 42.94 6.75 22.54
N ALA A 43 43.39 5.68 21.85
CA ALA A 43 44.03 5.86 20.53
C ALA A 43 43.06 6.43 19.48
N LEU A 44 41.81 5.97 19.48
CA LEU A 44 40.77 6.52 18.59
C LEU A 44 40.45 7.98 18.91
N ASP A 45 40.33 8.34 20.19
CA ASP A 45 40.05 9.72 20.62
C ASP A 45 41.16 10.68 20.13
N LYS A 46 42.43 10.27 20.28
CA LYS A 46 43.58 11.04 19.78
C LYS A 46 43.58 11.15 18.27
N ALA A 47 43.32 10.04 17.56
CA ALA A 47 43.29 10.02 16.10
C ALA A 47 42.14 10.88 15.54
N GLU A 48 40.94 10.80 16.14
CA GLU A 48 39.80 11.63 15.74
C GLU A 48 40.08 13.11 15.93
N ARG A 49 40.73 13.49 17.03
CA ARG A 49 41.13 14.88 17.30
C ARG A 49 42.12 15.40 16.26
N LEU A 50 43.12 14.60 15.95
CA LEU A 50 44.13 14.95 14.92
C LEU A 50 43.53 15.06 13.52
N VAL A 51 42.58 14.17 13.15
CA VAL A 51 41.86 14.25 11.88
C VAL A 51 40.97 15.51 11.83
N ALA A 52 40.36 15.89 12.96
CA ALA A 52 39.53 17.10 13.01
C ALA A 52 40.35 18.37 12.80
N ASP A 53 41.55 18.43 13.35
CA ASP A 53 42.43 19.59 13.25
C ASP A 53 43.21 19.63 11.90
N GLY A 54 43.61 18.45 11.37
CA GLY A 54 44.34 18.31 10.13
C GLY A 54 43.49 18.34 8.85
N GLY A 55 42.16 18.28 8.99
CA GLY A 55 41.20 18.26 7.89
C GLY A 55 40.57 16.88 7.67
N TYR A 56 39.23 16.90 7.58
CA TYR A 56 38.44 15.71 7.32
C TYR A 56 38.56 15.20 5.89
N GLY A 57 38.24 13.90 5.73
CA GLY A 57 37.85 13.32 4.45
C GLY A 57 38.93 12.57 3.71
N HIS A 58 40.24 12.74 3.99
CA HIS A 58 41.29 12.13 3.21
C HIS A 58 41.44 10.61 3.46
N THR A 59 42.31 10.19 4.36
CA THR A 59 42.68 8.78 4.55
C THR A 59 43.10 8.50 6.00
N SER A 60 42.71 7.37 6.54
CA SER A 60 43.27 6.85 7.78
C SER A 60 43.68 5.38 7.63
N SER A 61 44.72 4.97 8.37
CA SER A 61 45.24 3.61 8.34
C SER A 61 45.24 3.02 9.75
N LEU A 62 44.76 1.79 9.87
CA LEU A 62 44.73 1.02 11.08
C LEU A 62 45.58 -0.26 10.94
N TYR A 63 46.58 -0.43 11.79
CA TYR A 63 47.35 -1.66 11.88
C TYR A 63 46.84 -2.49 13.06
N ILE A 64 46.25 -3.65 12.78
CA ILE A 64 45.56 -4.47 13.76
C ILE A 64 45.51 -5.92 13.32
N ASN A 65 45.31 -6.84 14.28
CA ASN A 65 45.01 -8.22 13.94
C ASN A 65 43.69 -8.29 13.12
N VAL A 66 43.76 -8.95 11.96
CA VAL A 66 42.61 -9.05 11.02
C VAL A 66 41.37 -9.74 11.59
N ASN A 67 41.51 -10.45 12.68
CA ASN A 67 40.40 -11.10 13.40
C ASN A 67 39.62 -10.14 14.33
N GLU A 68 40.18 -8.97 14.64
CA GLU A 68 39.57 -7.98 15.51
C GLU A 68 38.60 -7.08 14.74
N LYS A 69 37.58 -7.68 14.12
CA LYS A 69 36.61 -7.01 13.25
C LYS A 69 35.83 -5.89 13.93
N GLU A 70 35.49 -6.11 15.21
CA GLU A 70 34.76 -5.10 16.00
C GLU A 70 35.56 -3.79 16.12
N LYS A 71 36.83 -3.87 16.45
CA LYS A 71 37.73 -2.72 16.54
C LYS A 71 37.93 -2.05 15.17
N MET A 72 38.03 -2.85 14.10
CA MET A 72 38.13 -2.33 12.73
C MET A 72 36.90 -1.50 12.36
N MET A 73 35.70 -2.03 12.65
CA MET A 73 34.44 -1.32 12.39
C MET A 73 34.32 -0.05 13.25
N LYS A 74 34.64 -0.14 14.54
CA LYS A 74 34.66 1.02 15.43
C LYS A 74 35.57 2.14 14.96
N HIS A 75 36.78 1.79 14.44
CA HIS A 75 37.65 2.77 13.80
C HIS A 75 37.02 3.38 12.56
N ALA A 76 36.44 2.56 11.69
CA ALA A 76 35.84 3.02 10.44
C ALA A 76 34.64 3.95 10.67
N GLU A 77 33.84 3.70 11.67
CA GLU A 77 32.66 4.53 12.03
C GLU A 77 33.06 5.88 12.63
N ARG A 78 34.13 5.91 13.42
CA ARG A 78 34.58 7.14 14.08
C ARG A 78 35.42 8.06 13.19
N MET A 79 36.26 7.49 12.31
CA MET A 79 37.15 8.30 11.47
C MET A 79 36.39 8.94 10.30
N LYS A 80 36.31 10.25 10.30
CA LYS A 80 35.69 11.02 9.19
C LYS A 80 36.64 11.13 8.00
N THR A 81 37.04 9.98 7.45
CA THR A 81 37.91 9.87 6.26
C THR A 81 37.25 8.95 5.22
N CYS A 82 37.39 9.28 3.93
CA CYS A 82 36.77 8.51 2.86
C CYS A 82 37.48 7.19 2.57
N ARG A 83 38.74 7.05 2.98
CA ARG A 83 39.53 5.82 2.84
C ARG A 83 39.96 5.34 4.19
N ILE A 84 39.49 4.16 4.56
CA ILE A 84 39.89 3.42 5.75
C ILE A 84 40.73 2.24 5.30
N LEU A 85 42.02 2.30 5.58
CA LEU A 85 42.98 1.27 5.19
C LEU A 85 43.33 0.39 6.39
N VAL A 86 43.45 -0.91 6.18
CA VAL A 86 43.81 -1.84 7.23
C VAL A 86 45.12 -2.52 6.85
N ASN A 87 46.11 -2.45 7.76
CA ASN A 87 47.43 -3.05 7.60
C ASN A 87 48.18 -2.61 6.33
N THR A 88 47.92 -1.37 5.88
CA THR A 88 48.51 -0.78 4.69
C THR A 88 48.85 0.69 4.97
N PRO A 89 50.02 1.18 4.56
CA PRO A 89 50.37 2.58 4.74
C PRO A 89 49.40 3.50 3.94
N SER A 90 49.01 4.63 4.51
CA SER A 90 48.14 5.59 3.84
C SER A 90 48.73 6.15 2.54
N SER A 91 50.03 6.30 2.44
CA SER A 91 50.73 6.76 1.25
C SER A 91 50.58 5.82 0.04
N HIS A 92 50.59 4.53 0.25
CA HIS A 92 50.40 3.53 -0.80
C HIS A 92 48.94 3.16 -1.00
N GLY A 93 48.23 2.88 0.10
CA GLY A 93 46.85 2.43 0.04
C GLY A 93 45.87 3.51 -0.42
N GLY A 94 46.12 4.78 -0.06
CA GLY A 94 45.28 5.90 -0.51
C GLY A 94 45.31 6.10 -2.03
N ILE A 95 46.46 5.90 -2.67
CA ILE A 95 46.60 5.98 -4.12
C ILE A 95 45.79 4.90 -4.85
N GLY A 96 45.60 3.76 -4.21
CA GLY A 96 44.83 2.65 -4.76
C GLY A 96 45.68 1.54 -5.35
N ASP A 97 45.13 0.33 -5.34
CA ASP A 97 45.74 -0.89 -5.89
C ASP A 97 44.65 -1.89 -6.21
N LEU A 98 44.48 -2.21 -7.47
CA LEU A 98 43.46 -3.15 -7.95
C LEU A 98 43.75 -4.63 -7.61
N TYR A 99 44.99 -4.93 -7.27
CA TYR A 99 45.40 -6.32 -7.01
C TYR A 99 45.21 -6.72 -5.55
N ASN A 100 45.58 -5.86 -4.60
CA ASN A 100 45.55 -6.17 -3.18
C ASN A 100 44.21 -5.82 -2.53
N PHE A 101 43.55 -4.73 -2.89
CA PHE A 101 42.30 -4.29 -2.23
C PHE A 101 41.26 -3.63 -3.14
N LYS A 102 41.40 -3.74 -4.45
CA LYS A 102 40.42 -3.27 -5.47
C LYS A 102 40.04 -1.78 -5.35
N LEU A 103 40.90 -0.94 -4.82
CA LEU A 103 40.71 0.49 -4.81
C LEU A 103 41.34 1.08 -6.07
N ALA A 104 40.56 1.79 -6.89
CA ALA A 104 41.03 2.31 -8.17
C ALA A 104 42.24 3.24 -8.00
N PRO A 105 43.35 3.03 -8.73
CA PRO A 105 44.53 3.90 -8.66
C PRO A 105 44.21 5.33 -9.08
N SER A 106 44.64 6.32 -8.27
CA SER A 106 44.53 7.74 -8.60
C SER A 106 45.47 8.57 -7.73
N LEU A 107 45.99 9.64 -8.31
CA LEU A 107 46.69 10.68 -7.56
C LEU A 107 45.78 11.81 -7.08
N THR A 108 44.52 11.81 -7.55
CA THR A 108 43.48 12.75 -7.10
C THR A 108 42.48 12.00 -6.22
N LEU A 109 42.51 12.32 -4.95
CA LEU A 109 41.73 11.60 -3.91
C LEU A 109 40.58 12.47 -3.45
N GLY A 110 39.35 12.03 -3.74
CA GLY A 110 38.15 12.69 -3.23
C GLY A 110 38.03 12.57 -1.72
N CYS A 111 37.65 13.64 -1.05
CA CYS A 111 37.47 13.71 0.41
C CYS A 111 35.98 13.81 0.83
N GLY A 112 35.06 13.77 -0.12
CA GLY A 112 33.61 13.86 0.11
C GLY A 112 33.16 15.15 0.78
N SER A 113 31.96 15.14 1.33
CA SER A 113 31.38 16.31 2.00
C SER A 113 32.19 16.73 3.23
N TRP A 114 32.86 15.82 3.92
CA TRP A 114 33.74 16.13 5.04
C TRP A 114 34.92 17.00 4.63
N GLY A 115 35.49 16.75 3.45
CA GLY A 115 36.59 17.54 2.88
C GLY A 115 36.16 18.67 1.94
N GLY A 116 34.86 19.00 1.95
CA GLY A 116 34.31 20.11 1.16
C GLY A 116 34.25 19.85 -0.34
N ASN A 117 34.26 18.59 -0.81
CA ASN A 117 34.13 18.25 -2.22
C ASN A 117 33.06 17.15 -2.46
N SER A 118 32.62 17.03 -3.71
CA SER A 118 31.49 16.15 -4.10
C SER A 118 31.92 14.72 -4.44
N VAL A 119 33.22 14.40 -4.41
CA VAL A 119 33.72 13.06 -4.72
C VAL A 119 34.33 12.45 -3.46
N SER A 120 33.89 11.27 -3.05
CA SER A 120 34.36 10.54 -1.87
C SER A 120 35.26 9.35 -2.19
N GLU A 121 35.65 9.18 -3.45
CA GLU A 121 36.44 8.05 -3.92
C GLU A 121 37.69 8.54 -4.72
N ASN A 122 38.53 7.60 -5.14
CA ASN A 122 39.67 7.91 -6.01
C ASN A 122 39.16 8.37 -7.37
N VAL A 123 39.58 9.56 -7.79
CA VAL A 123 39.12 10.18 -9.03
C VAL A 123 39.70 9.45 -10.23
N GLY A 124 38.84 8.97 -11.10
CA GLY A 124 39.19 8.25 -12.33
C GLY A 124 38.44 8.80 -13.55
N VAL A 125 38.58 8.13 -14.67
CA VAL A 125 37.98 8.55 -15.96
C VAL A 125 36.48 8.77 -15.86
N LYS A 126 35.78 7.99 -15.06
CA LYS A 126 34.30 8.13 -14.84
C LYS A 126 33.89 9.52 -14.33
N HIS A 127 34.76 10.20 -13.59
CA HIS A 127 34.51 11.54 -13.06
C HIS A 127 34.71 12.65 -14.08
N LEU A 128 35.33 12.33 -15.20
CA LEU A 128 35.54 13.24 -16.35
C LEU A 128 34.40 13.09 -17.39
N LEU A 129 33.53 12.12 -17.20
CA LEU A 129 32.40 11.86 -18.11
C LEU A 129 31.19 12.68 -17.68
N ASN A 130 30.58 13.39 -18.62
CA ASN A 130 29.28 13.98 -18.44
C ASN A 130 28.21 12.92 -18.70
N ILE A 131 27.70 12.34 -17.64
CA ILE A 131 26.60 11.36 -17.73
C ILE A 131 25.30 12.12 -17.94
N LYS A 132 24.63 11.84 -19.07
CA LYS A 132 23.30 12.36 -19.35
C LYS A 132 22.27 11.30 -19.03
N THR A 133 21.27 11.66 -18.25
CA THR A 133 20.12 10.80 -17.98
C THR A 133 18.99 11.18 -18.92
N VAL A 134 18.53 10.24 -19.72
CA VAL A 134 17.29 10.37 -20.48
C VAL A 134 16.19 9.74 -19.66
N ALA A 135 15.25 10.55 -19.19
CA ALA A 135 14.09 10.09 -18.43
C ALA A 135 12.85 10.24 -19.30
N GLU A 136 12.27 9.13 -19.66
CA GLU A 136 11.01 9.08 -20.40
C GLU A 136 9.86 8.75 -19.46
N ARG A 137 8.78 9.51 -19.56
CA ARG A 137 7.57 9.19 -18.81
C ARG A 137 6.93 7.93 -19.41
N ARG A 138 6.63 6.94 -18.57
CA ARG A 138 5.86 5.77 -19.01
C ARG A 138 4.53 6.23 -19.59
N GLU A 139 4.19 5.74 -20.78
CA GLU A 139 2.92 6.03 -21.40
C GLU A 139 1.75 5.55 -20.54
N ASN A 140 0.63 6.26 -20.63
CA ASN A 140 -0.61 5.82 -20.02
C ASN A 140 -1.23 4.74 -20.88
N MET A 141 -1.00 3.49 -20.50
CA MET A 141 -1.75 2.37 -21.04
C MET A 141 -3.00 2.19 -20.20
N LEU A 142 -4.15 2.49 -20.79
CA LEU A 142 -5.44 2.18 -20.21
C LEU A 142 -5.87 0.79 -20.67
N TRP A 143 -6.23 -0.07 -19.74
CA TRP A 143 -6.78 -1.39 -20.00
C TRP A 143 -7.77 -1.74 -18.89
N PHE A 144 -8.73 -2.56 -19.22
CA PHE A 144 -9.79 -3.00 -18.35
C PHE A 144 -9.63 -4.49 -18.07
N ARG A 145 -9.65 -4.89 -16.80
CA ARG A 145 -9.50 -6.29 -16.39
C ARG A 145 -10.55 -6.65 -15.34
N THR A 146 -11.16 -7.81 -15.53
CA THR A 146 -12.11 -8.46 -14.63
C THR A 146 -11.74 -9.91 -14.44
N PRO A 147 -12.35 -10.67 -13.52
CA PRO A 147 -12.24 -12.12 -13.50
C PRO A 147 -12.55 -12.74 -14.86
N GLU A 148 -11.96 -13.88 -15.14
CA GLU A 148 -12.21 -14.62 -16.38
C GLU A 148 -13.69 -14.97 -16.54
N LYS A 149 -14.36 -15.29 -15.39
CA LYS A 149 -15.78 -15.57 -15.32
C LYS A 149 -16.41 -14.99 -14.07
N VAL A 150 -17.63 -14.50 -14.23
CA VAL A 150 -18.49 -14.09 -13.12
C VAL A 150 -19.82 -14.82 -13.26
N TYR A 151 -20.07 -15.75 -12.36
CA TYR A 151 -21.39 -16.37 -12.21
C TYR A 151 -22.25 -15.51 -11.33
N PHE A 152 -23.47 -15.25 -11.75
CA PHE A 152 -24.43 -14.44 -10.98
C PHE A 152 -25.83 -15.02 -11.15
N LYS A 153 -26.55 -15.15 -10.10
CA LYS A 153 -27.96 -15.56 -9.99
C LYS A 153 -28.13 -16.42 -8.74
N LYS A 154 -29.31 -16.34 -8.13
CA LYS A 154 -29.71 -17.23 -7.06
C LYS A 154 -29.56 -18.70 -7.44
N GLY A 155 -28.86 -19.48 -6.63
CA GLY A 155 -28.61 -20.92 -6.84
C GLY A 155 -27.53 -21.25 -7.87
N CYS A 156 -26.67 -20.28 -8.27
CA CYS A 156 -25.62 -20.55 -9.25
C CYS A 156 -24.38 -21.25 -8.66
N LEU A 157 -24.15 -21.19 -7.36
CA LEU A 157 -22.92 -21.69 -6.73
C LEU A 157 -22.67 -23.19 -7.03
N PRO A 158 -23.59 -24.13 -6.76
CA PRO A 158 -23.33 -25.53 -7.06
C PRO A 158 -23.16 -25.81 -8.55
N VAL A 159 -23.79 -25.02 -9.41
CA VAL A 159 -23.64 -25.16 -10.89
C VAL A 159 -22.28 -24.67 -11.35
N ALA A 160 -21.83 -23.51 -10.84
CA ALA A 160 -20.51 -22.96 -11.17
C ALA A 160 -19.36 -23.88 -10.72
N LEU A 161 -19.50 -24.53 -9.56
CA LEU A 161 -18.49 -25.46 -9.05
C LEU A 161 -18.27 -26.69 -9.95
N ASN A 162 -19.25 -27.10 -10.77
CA ASN A 162 -19.07 -28.19 -11.72
C ASN A 162 -17.92 -27.95 -12.68
N GLU A 163 -17.69 -26.70 -13.05
CA GLU A 163 -16.64 -26.34 -13.97
C GLU A 163 -15.25 -26.73 -13.46
N LEU A 164 -15.06 -26.71 -12.14
CA LEU A 164 -13.79 -27.10 -11.52
C LEU A 164 -13.40 -28.53 -11.88
N LYS A 165 -14.36 -29.44 -11.94
CA LYS A 165 -14.11 -30.84 -12.34
C LYS A 165 -14.23 -31.05 -13.86
N ASP A 166 -15.37 -30.66 -14.43
CA ASP A 166 -15.78 -31.07 -15.77
C ASP A 166 -14.97 -30.37 -16.87
N VAL A 167 -14.51 -29.12 -16.59
CA VAL A 167 -13.75 -28.33 -17.55
C VAL A 167 -12.27 -28.24 -17.17
N MET A 168 -11.99 -27.97 -15.87
CA MET A 168 -10.63 -27.69 -15.40
C MET A 168 -9.90 -28.92 -14.84
N GLY A 169 -10.61 -30.01 -14.53
CA GLY A 169 -10.02 -31.24 -14.00
C GLY A 169 -9.39 -31.09 -12.61
N LYS A 170 -9.87 -30.14 -11.80
CA LYS A 170 -9.38 -29.87 -10.44
C LYS A 170 -9.67 -31.04 -9.50
N LYS A 171 -8.78 -31.28 -8.54
CA LYS A 171 -8.83 -32.45 -7.66
C LYS A 171 -8.74 -32.12 -6.17
N ARG A 172 -8.15 -30.98 -5.81
CA ARG A 172 -7.82 -30.64 -4.44
C ARG A 172 -8.21 -29.19 -4.13
N ALA A 173 -9.29 -28.98 -3.39
CA ALA A 173 -9.81 -27.66 -3.06
C ALA A 173 -9.38 -27.23 -1.67
N PHE A 174 -8.93 -26.00 -1.52
CA PHE A 174 -8.69 -25.37 -0.23
C PHE A 174 -9.72 -24.27 -0.01
N ILE A 175 -10.56 -24.43 1.04
CA ILE A 175 -11.63 -23.49 1.34
C ILE A 175 -11.14 -22.52 2.41
N VAL A 176 -11.24 -21.21 2.15
CA VAL A 176 -10.92 -20.13 3.10
C VAL A 176 -12.21 -19.44 3.52
N THR A 177 -12.47 -19.38 4.82
CA THR A 177 -13.69 -18.78 5.38
C THR A 177 -13.45 -18.33 6.83
N ASP A 178 -14.45 -17.71 7.43
CA ASP A 178 -14.45 -17.40 8.87
C ASP A 178 -15.17 -18.48 9.69
N SER A 179 -14.95 -18.44 11.01
CA SER A 179 -15.49 -19.46 11.92
C SER A 179 -17.01 -19.41 12.07
N PHE A 180 -17.63 -18.25 11.85
CA PHE A 180 -19.09 -18.12 11.92
C PHE A 180 -19.75 -18.82 10.73
N LEU A 181 -19.30 -18.54 9.52
CA LEU A 181 -19.84 -19.16 8.31
C LEU A 181 -19.63 -20.68 8.33
N TYR A 182 -18.46 -21.14 8.73
CA TYR A 182 -18.16 -22.57 8.82
C TYR A 182 -19.04 -23.29 9.85
N LYS A 183 -19.09 -22.80 11.09
CA LYS A 183 -19.87 -23.43 12.19
C LYS A 183 -21.37 -23.42 11.95
N ASN A 184 -21.90 -22.45 11.22
CA ASN A 184 -23.30 -22.34 10.87
C ASN A 184 -23.66 -23.02 9.54
N GLY A 185 -22.75 -23.76 8.95
CA GLY A 185 -23.02 -24.60 7.78
C GLY A 185 -23.15 -23.86 6.44
N TYR A 186 -22.77 -22.59 6.35
CA TYR A 186 -22.82 -21.84 5.09
C TYR A 186 -21.90 -22.42 4.02
N THR A 187 -20.81 -23.07 4.41
CA THR A 187 -19.90 -23.75 3.51
C THR A 187 -20.37 -25.11 3.03
N ASN A 188 -21.45 -25.66 3.60
CA ASN A 188 -21.92 -27.02 3.28
C ASN A 188 -22.27 -27.17 1.79
N VAL A 189 -22.85 -26.14 1.18
CA VAL A 189 -23.16 -26.15 -0.26
C VAL A 189 -21.91 -26.39 -1.11
N ILE A 190 -20.75 -25.88 -0.68
CA ILE A 190 -19.45 -26.10 -1.36
C ILE A 190 -18.94 -27.50 -1.04
N THR A 191 -18.86 -27.88 0.24
CA THR A 191 -18.28 -29.17 0.67
C THR A 191 -19.08 -30.36 0.15
N ASP A 192 -20.41 -30.29 0.18
CA ASP A 192 -21.28 -31.33 -0.35
C ASP A 192 -21.08 -31.47 -1.86
N ARG A 193 -20.99 -30.36 -2.59
CA ARG A 193 -20.76 -30.39 -4.02
C ARG A 193 -19.38 -30.95 -4.38
N LEU A 194 -18.33 -30.58 -3.64
CA LEU A 194 -16.98 -31.12 -3.80
C LEU A 194 -16.97 -32.65 -3.55
N ASN A 195 -17.67 -33.12 -2.52
CA ASN A 195 -17.82 -34.56 -2.22
C ASN A 195 -18.49 -35.30 -3.38
N GLU A 196 -19.62 -34.78 -3.90
CA GLU A 196 -20.31 -35.36 -5.06
C GLU A 196 -19.42 -35.45 -6.29
N MET A 197 -18.56 -34.46 -6.49
CA MET A 197 -17.61 -34.43 -7.59
C MET A 197 -16.36 -35.29 -7.35
N GLY A 198 -16.14 -35.79 -6.14
CA GLY A 198 -14.93 -36.53 -5.76
C GLY A 198 -13.67 -35.65 -5.70
N ILE A 199 -13.82 -34.36 -5.43
CA ILE A 199 -12.74 -33.42 -5.18
C ILE A 199 -12.42 -33.44 -3.68
N THR A 200 -11.19 -33.76 -3.31
CA THR A 200 -10.75 -33.69 -1.91
C THR A 200 -10.60 -32.25 -1.48
N TYR A 201 -10.92 -31.95 -0.21
CA TYR A 201 -10.81 -30.58 0.28
C TYR A 201 -10.29 -30.49 1.71
N THR A 202 -9.76 -29.32 2.04
CA THR A 202 -9.39 -28.87 3.38
C THR A 202 -9.98 -27.49 3.62
N VAL A 203 -10.40 -27.23 4.86
CA VAL A 203 -11.03 -25.95 5.24
C VAL A 203 -10.14 -25.21 6.23
N PHE A 204 -9.81 -23.97 5.93
CA PHE A 204 -9.28 -22.99 6.85
C PHE A 204 -10.41 -22.05 7.26
N SER A 205 -10.89 -22.19 8.49
CA SER A 205 -12.08 -21.48 9.01
C SER A 205 -11.76 -20.46 10.10
N ASP A 206 -10.51 -20.02 10.18
CA ASP A 206 -10.04 -19.14 11.26
C ASP A 206 -9.67 -17.73 10.76
N VAL A 207 -10.34 -17.28 9.69
CA VAL A 207 -10.13 -15.92 9.20
C VAL A 207 -10.73 -14.92 10.20
N GLN A 208 -9.90 -13.93 10.59
CA GLN A 208 -10.29 -12.85 11.50
C GLN A 208 -11.03 -11.73 10.73
N PRO A 209 -11.91 -10.94 11.39
CA PRO A 209 -12.59 -9.80 10.74
C PRO A 209 -11.64 -8.78 10.10
N ASP A 210 -10.49 -8.52 10.70
CA ASP A 210 -9.39 -7.75 10.13
C ASP A 210 -8.19 -8.71 9.97
N PRO A 211 -8.05 -9.39 8.83
CA PRO A 211 -7.07 -10.47 8.69
C PRO A 211 -5.65 -9.95 8.86
N THR A 212 -4.87 -10.68 9.67
CA THR A 212 -3.46 -10.36 9.91
C THR A 212 -2.54 -11.12 8.97
N LEU A 213 -1.33 -10.61 8.79
CA LEU A 213 -0.29 -11.31 8.03
C LEU A 213 0.00 -12.70 8.64
N ALA A 214 0.03 -12.83 9.98
CA ALA A 214 0.20 -14.13 10.65
C ALA A 214 -0.95 -15.09 10.35
N ASN A 215 -2.19 -14.60 10.28
CA ASN A 215 -3.35 -15.41 9.89
C ASN A 215 -3.21 -15.94 8.46
N ALA A 216 -2.80 -15.08 7.53
CA ALA A 216 -2.53 -15.49 6.14
C ALA A 216 -1.35 -16.48 6.03
N GLN A 217 -0.28 -16.28 6.78
CA GLN A 217 0.86 -17.21 6.83
C GLN A 217 0.46 -18.60 7.37
N ALA A 218 -0.41 -18.64 8.38
CA ALA A 218 -0.92 -19.91 8.91
C ALA A 218 -1.72 -20.68 7.86
N GLY A 219 -2.60 -20.01 7.12
CA GLY A 219 -3.34 -20.62 6.01
C GLY A 219 -2.43 -21.09 4.87
N ALA A 220 -1.47 -20.27 4.47
CA ALA A 220 -0.49 -20.63 3.42
C ALA A 220 0.36 -21.85 3.82
N LYS A 221 0.70 -22.00 5.10
CA LYS A 221 1.40 -23.21 5.60
C LYS A 221 0.56 -24.46 5.37
N LEU A 222 -0.72 -24.41 5.73
CA LEU A 222 -1.65 -25.54 5.49
C LEU A 222 -1.83 -25.81 3.97
N MET A 223 -1.85 -24.77 3.13
CA MET A 223 -1.88 -24.94 1.68
C MET A 223 -0.63 -25.67 1.18
N LYS A 224 0.58 -25.39 1.72
CA LYS A 224 1.81 -26.11 1.34
C LYS A 224 1.76 -27.60 1.71
N GLU A 225 1.13 -27.93 2.82
CA GLU A 225 0.97 -29.32 3.27
C GLU A 225 -0.10 -30.05 2.45
N PHE A 226 -1.17 -29.36 2.07
CA PHE A 226 -2.30 -29.94 1.35
C PHE A 226 -2.11 -29.92 -0.18
N GLU A 227 -1.32 -28.99 -0.72
CA GLU A 227 -1.08 -28.79 -2.19
C GLU A 227 -2.35 -28.66 -3.01
N PRO A 228 -3.20 -27.62 -2.75
CA PRO A 228 -4.42 -27.42 -3.53
C PRO A 228 -4.13 -27.00 -4.97
N ASP A 229 -4.99 -27.42 -5.90
CA ASP A 229 -5.03 -26.92 -7.28
C ASP A 229 -6.19 -25.92 -7.52
N VAL A 230 -7.04 -25.72 -6.49
CA VAL A 230 -8.06 -24.66 -6.46
C VAL A 230 -8.21 -24.13 -5.03
N ILE A 231 -8.34 -22.80 -4.90
CA ILE A 231 -8.64 -22.10 -3.65
C ILE A 231 -10.03 -21.50 -3.80
N ILE A 232 -10.90 -21.73 -2.81
CA ILE A 232 -12.28 -21.19 -2.78
C ILE A 232 -12.40 -20.31 -1.53
N ALA A 233 -12.38 -18.99 -1.71
CA ALA A 233 -12.57 -18.05 -0.61
C ALA A 233 -14.05 -17.65 -0.50
N MET A 234 -14.72 -18.08 0.58
CA MET A 234 -16.13 -17.79 0.83
C MET A 234 -16.29 -16.89 2.06
N GLY A 235 -16.89 -15.71 1.87
CA GLY A 235 -17.16 -14.79 2.99
C GLY A 235 -17.35 -13.36 2.56
N GLY A 236 -17.15 -12.44 3.51
CA GLY A 236 -17.01 -11.01 3.23
C GLY A 236 -15.62 -10.66 2.71
N GLY A 237 -15.31 -9.37 2.61
CA GLY A 237 -13.98 -8.89 2.17
C GLY A 237 -12.82 -9.55 2.89
N SER A 238 -12.91 -9.68 4.22
CA SER A 238 -11.83 -10.27 5.05
C SER A 238 -11.45 -11.70 4.63
N ALA A 239 -12.42 -12.55 4.35
CA ALA A 239 -12.15 -13.93 3.93
C ALA A 239 -11.51 -13.99 2.54
N MET A 240 -11.98 -13.16 1.61
CA MET A 240 -11.43 -13.08 0.26
C MET A 240 -10.03 -12.45 0.27
N ASP A 241 -9.81 -11.40 1.04
CA ASP A 241 -8.52 -10.73 1.15
C ASP A 241 -7.47 -11.66 1.79
N ALA A 242 -7.81 -12.32 2.91
CA ALA A 242 -6.95 -13.35 3.51
C ALA A 242 -6.62 -14.45 2.50
N GLY A 243 -7.63 -14.95 1.77
CA GLY A 243 -7.46 -15.97 0.74
C GLY A 243 -6.50 -15.55 -0.37
N LYS A 244 -6.57 -14.30 -0.86
CA LYS A 244 -5.66 -13.75 -1.87
C LYS A 244 -4.22 -13.71 -1.36
N ILE A 245 -3.99 -13.29 -0.11
CA ILE A 245 -2.64 -13.24 0.46
C ILE A 245 -2.12 -14.66 0.72
N MET A 246 -2.96 -15.57 1.23
CA MET A 246 -2.61 -17.00 1.36
C MET A 246 -2.19 -17.59 0.01
N TRP A 247 -2.91 -17.25 -1.05
CA TRP A 247 -2.61 -17.68 -2.42
C TRP A 247 -1.23 -17.23 -2.86
N VAL A 248 -0.88 -15.94 -2.67
CA VAL A 248 0.46 -15.42 -2.99
C VAL A 248 1.53 -16.17 -2.22
N LEU A 249 1.38 -16.31 -0.89
CA LEU A 249 2.37 -16.97 -0.03
C LEU A 249 2.50 -18.48 -0.30
N TYR A 250 1.44 -19.10 -0.84
CA TYR A 250 1.46 -20.49 -1.29
C TYR A 250 2.21 -20.68 -2.61
N GLU A 251 1.92 -19.85 -3.61
CA GLU A 251 2.56 -19.96 -4.93
C GLU A 251 3.98 -19.40 -4.91
N HIS A 252 4.20 -18.29 -4.21
CA HIS A 252 5.45 -17.51 -4.17
C HIS A 252 5.90 -17.22 -2.73
N PRO A 253 6.40 -18.25 -2.02
CA PRO A 253 6.87 -18.07 -0.63
C PRO A 253 8.08 -17.14 -0.50
N GLU A 254 8.75 -16.83 -1.60
CA GLU A 254 9.87 -15.88 -1.70
C GLU A 254 9.42 -14.42 -1.79
N ALA A 255 8.13 -14.15 -2.04
CA ALA A 255 7.63 -12.78 -2.20
C ALA A 255 7.72 -12.02 -0.87
N ASP A 256 8.39 -10.88 -0.89
CA ASP A 256 8.49 -9.99 0.28
C ASP A 256 7.20 -9.17 0.46
N PHE A 257 6.68 -9.18 1.68
CA PHE A 257 5.44 -8.47 2.00
C PHE A 257 5.56 -6.95 1.85
N MET A 258 6.69 -6.37 2.29
CA MET A 258 6.89 -4.93 2.24
C MET A 258 7.08 -4.41 0.81
N ASP A 259 7.70 -5.22 -0.05
CA ASP A 259 7.78 -4.92 -1.48
C ASP A 259 6.39 -4.92 -2.15
N MET A 260 5.54 -5.90 -1.79
CA MET A 260 4.15 -5.96 -2.26
C MET A 260 3.31 -4.79 -1.74
N ALA A 261 3.57 -4.32 -0.52
CA ALA A 261 2.89 -3.21 0.12
C ALA A 261 3.40 -1.83 -0.34
N MET A 262 4.43 -1.79 -1.20
CA MET A 262 5.00 -0.55 -1.71
C MET A 262 3.94 0.30 -2.40
N ARG A 263 3.92 1.58 -2.07
CA ARG A 263 2.97 2.56 -2.64
C ARG A 263 3.15 2.72 -4.15
N PHE A 264 2.08 3.05 -4.81
CA PHE A 264 2.04 3.34 -6.24
C PHE A 264 1.08 4.51 -6.51
N ILE A 265 1.19 5.12 -7.67
CA ILE A 265 0.23 6.14 -8.12
C ILE A 265 -0.81 5.52 -9.06
N ASP A 266 -0.35 4.67 -9.97
CA ASP A 266 -1.20 3.90 -10.90
C ASP A 266 -0.84 2.42 -10.74
N ILE A 267 -1.82 1.60 -10.39
CA ILE A 267 -1.66 0.15 -10.21
C ILE A 267 -1.03 -0.54 -11.44
N ARG A 268 -1.20 0.04 -12.63
CA ARG A 268 -0.64 -0.45 -13.90
C ARG A 268 0.85 -0.10 -14.09
N LYS A 269 1.41 0.74 -13.23
CA LYS A 269 2.78 1.30 -13.36
C LYS A 269 3.61 1.13 -12.09
N ARG A 270 3.44 0.02 -11.40
CA ARG A 270 4.18 -0.26 -10.16
C ARG A 270 5.68 -0.38 -10.40
N VAL A 271 6.46 -0.01 -9.39
CA VAL A 271 7.91 -0.23 -9.35
C VAL A 271 8.18 -1.71 -9.06
N TYR A 272 7.51 -2.26 -8.04
CA TYR A 272 7.56 -3.69 -7.74
C TYR A 272 6.70 -4.48 -8.74
N THR A 273 7.27 -5.54 -9.28
CA THR A 273 6.55 -6.46 -10.16
C THR A 273 6.04 -7.64 -9.34
N PHE A 274 4.73 -7.78 -9.21
CA PHE A 274 4.12 -8.93 -8.57
C PHE A 274 4.46 -10.21 -9.33
N PRO A 275 4.67 -11.33 -8.62
CA PRO A 275 4.86 -12.61 -9.26
C PRO A 275 3.59 -13.02 -10.02
N LYS A 276 3.75 -13.84 -11.06
CA LYS A 276 2.63 -14.36 -11.84
C LYS A 276 1.84 -15.36 -11.00
N MET A 277 0.55 -15.12 -10.84
CA MET A 277 -0.36 -15.96 -10.06
C MET A 277 -1.13 -16.96 -10.92
N GLY A 278 -1.66 -18.01 -10.28
CA GLY A 278 -2.55 -18.99 -10.90
C GLY A 278 -1.83 -20.17 -11.57
N GLU A 279 -0.55 -20.38 -11.31
CA GLU A 279 0.20 -21.50 -11.84
C GLU A 279 0.00 -22.79 -11.03
N LYS A 280 -0.13 -22.68 -9.71
CA LYS A 280 -0.40 -23.83 -8.83
C LYS A 280 -1.88 -24.00 -8.54
N ALA A 281 -2.59 -22.92 -8.23
CA ALA A 281 -3.99 -22.97 -7.84
C ALA A 281 -4.85 -21.90 -8.54
N TYR A 282 -6.03 -22.31 -8.99
CA TYR A 282 -7.06 -21.42 -9.52
C TYR A 282 -7.83 -20.77 -8.36
N PHE A 283 -8.05 -19.47 -8.38
CA PHE A 283 -8.69 -18.76 -7.29
C PHE A 283 -10.16 -18.45 -7.59
N VAL A 284 -11.06 -18.94 -6.73
CA VAL A 284 -12.50 -18.73 -6.80
C VAL A 284 -12.93 -17.89 -5.62
N ALA A 285 -13.64 -16.79 -5.86
CA ALA A 285 -14.19 -15.92 -4.82
C ALA A 285 -15.71 -16.06 -4.75
N VAL A 286 -16.23 -16.28 -3.53
CA VAL A 286 -17.66 -16.49 -3.26
C VAL A 286 -18.11 -15.49 -2.18
N PRO A 287 -18.65 -14.33 -2.55
CA PRO A 287 -19.09 -13.33 -1.58
C PRO A 287 -20.34 -13.78 -0.82
N THR A 288 -20.43 -13.38 0.46
CA THR A 288 -21.60 -13.55 1.32
C THR A 288 -22.24 -12.23 1.75
N SER A 289 -21.71 -11.12 1.25
CA SER A 289 -22.23 -9.77 1.45
C SER A 289 -22.22 -8.98 0.14
N SER A 290 -23.14 -8.02 0.01
CA SER A 290 -23.22 -7.11 -1.13
C SER A 290 -22.61 -5.78 -0.70
N GLY A 291 -21.30 -5.59 -0.89
CA GLY A 291 -20.60 -4.40 -0.41
C GLY A 291 -19.21 -4.21 -1.00
N THR A 292 -18.26 -5.01 -0.58
CA THR A 292 -16.83 -4.79 -0.86
C THR A 292 -16.40 -4.99 -2.32
N GLY A 293 -17.11 -5.84 -3.06
CA GLY A 293 -16.71 -6.20 -4.41
C GLY A 293 -15.37 -6.95 -4.49
N SER A 294 -14.85 -7.48 -3.36
CA SER A 294 -13.52 -8.12 -3.34
C SER A 294 -13.43 -9.33 -4.27
N GLU A 295 -14.57 -9.96 -4.61
CA GLU A 295 -14.65 -11.07 -5.58
C GLU A 295 -14.24 -10.69 -7.00
N VAL A 296 -14.24 -9.39 -7.33
CA VAL A 296 -13.91 -8.87 -8.67
C VAL A 296 -12.82 -7.79 -8.64
N THR A 297 -12.11 -7.66 -7.53
CA THR A 297 -11.09 -6.61 -7.36
C THR A 297 -9.69 -7.19 -7.19
N PRO A 298 -8.65 -6.46 -7.63
CA PRO A 298 -7.25 -6.81 -7.49
C PRO A 298 -6.65 -6.36 -6.15
N PHE A 299 -7.47 -6.15 -5.14
CA PHE A 299 -7.07 -5.61 -3.84
C PHE A 299 -7.18 -6.65 -2.75
N ALA A 300 -6.31 -6.54 -1.74
CA ALA A 300 -6.43 -7.25 -0.47
C ALA A 300 -5.88 -6.37 0.66
N VAL A 301 -6.66 -6.17 1.71
CA VAL A 301 -6.23 -5.42 2.89
C VAL A 301 -5.80 -6.41 3.97
N ILE A 302 -4.58 -6.25 4.45
CA ILE A 302 -3.99 -7.09 5.48
C ILE A 302 -3.41 -6.23 6.60
N THR A 303 -3.57 -6.67 7.84
CA THR A 303 -3.03 -5.98 9.01
C THR A 303 -1.70 -6.60 9.41
N ASP A 304 -0.66 -5.79 9.53
CA ASP A 304 0.55 -6.21 10.23
C ASP A 304 0.28 -6.15 11.75
N GLN A 305 0.32 -7.30 12.40
CA GLN A 305 0.01 -7.39 13.83
C GLN A 305 1.09 -6.78 14.73
N GLU A 306 2.32 -6.61 14.25
CA GLU A 306 3.42 -6.02 15.05
C GLU A 306 3.28 -4.50 15.13
N THR A 307 2.91 -3.88 14.02
CA THR A 307 2.76 -2.42 13.91
C THR A 307 1.32 -1.94 14.06
N GLY A 308 0.31 -2.84 13.90
CA GLY A 308 -1.11 -2.49 13.82
C GLY A 308 -1.51 -1.76 12.53
N ILE A 309 -0.60 -1.64 11.56
CA ILE A 309 -0.83 -0.91 10.31
C ILE A 309 -1.57 -1.81 9.32
N LYS A 310 -2.61 -1.26 8.68
CA LYS A 310 -3.31 -1.90 7.57
C LYS A 310 -2.64 -1.54 6.25
N TYR A 311 -2.23 -2.56 5.52
CA TYR A 311 -1.60 -2.43 4.20
C TYR A 311 -2.58 -2.86 3.10
N PRO A 312 -2.99 -1.94 2.22
CA PRO A 312 -3.72 -2.30 1.02
C PRO A 312 -2.73 -2.81 -0.05
N LEU A 313 -2.71 -4.11 -0.26
CA LEU A 313 -2.01 -4.69 -1.39
C LEU A 313 -2.88 -4.59 -2.63
N ALA A 314 -2.29 -4.17 -3.73
CA ALA A 314 -3.01 -3.95 -4.97
C ALA A 314 -2.14 -4.35 -6.17
N ASP A 315 -2.56 -5.38 -6.86
CA ASP A 315 -2.01 -5.79 -8.17
C ASP A 315 -3.02 -6.68 -8.88
N TYR A 316 -3.10 -6.57 -10.20
CA TYR A 316 -4.02 -7.41 -10.97
C TYR A 316 -3.70 -8.91 -10.93
N GLN A 317 -2.56 -9.30 -10.39
CA GLN A 317 -2.24 -10.68 -10.07
C GLN A 317 -3.09 -11.21 -8.90
N LEU A 318 -3.62 -10.33 -8.04
CA LEU A 318 -4.54 -10.69 -6.93
C LEU A 318 -6.00 -10.80 -7.38
N LEU A 319 -6.31 -10.47 -8.64
CA LEU A 319 -7.68 -10.57 -9.15
C LEU A 319 -8.11 -12.04 -9.16
N PRO A 320 -9.24 -12.41 -8.54
CA PRO A 320 -9.77 -13.77 -8.62
C PRO A 320 -9.95 -14.24 -10.07
N ASN A 321 -9.70 -15.50 -10.34
CA ASN A 321 -9.95 -16.07 -11.67
C ASN A 321 -11.45 -16.21 -11.94
N MET A 322 -12.22 -16.63 -10.90
CA MET A 322 -13.67 -16.81 -10.98
C MET A 322 -14.34 -16.15 -9.79
N ALA A 323 -15.44 -15.43 -10.03
CA ALA A 323 -16.35 -14.95 -8.99
C ALA A 323 -17.69 -15.67 -9.09
N ILE A 324 -18.26 -16.09 -7.96
CA ILE A 324 -19.58 -16.75 -7.92
C ILE A 324 -20.48 -15.95 -6.98
N VAL A 325 -21.27 -15.07 -7.58
CA VAL A 325 -22.17 -14.14 -6.91
C VAL A 325 -23.55 -14.78 -6.78
N ASP A 326 -23.69 -15.69 -5.81
CA ASP A 326 -24.96 -16.39 -5.54
C ASP A 326 -25.74 -15.64 -4.47
N THR A 327 -26.94 -15.18 -4.82
CA THR A 327 -27.81 -14.43 -3.93
C THR A 327 -28.22 -15.24 -2.69
N ASP A 328 -28.26 -16.58 -2.76
CA ASP A 328 -28.58 -17.42 -1.59
C ASP A 328 -27.59 -17.16 -0.44
N ASN A 329 -26.34 -16.89 -0.73
CA ASN A 329 -25.31 -16.58 0.28
C ASN A 329 -25.53 -15.24 0.98
N MET A 330 -26.34 -14.35 0.41
CA MET A 330 -26.58 -12.98 0.90
C MET A 330 -27.94 -12.80 1.56
N MET A 331 -28.82 -13.83 1.48
CA MET A 331 -30.17 -13.74 2.04
C MET A 331 -30.19 -13.59 3.58
N SER A 332 -29.14 -14.06 4.26
CA SER A 332 -29.01 -13.96 5.72
C SER A 332 -28.29 -12.68 6.18
N GLN A 333 -27.91 -11.79 5.28
CA GLN A 333 -27.18 -10.57 5.62
C GLN A 333 -28.02 -9.67 6.56
N PRO A 334 -27.51 -9.34 7.78
CA PRO A 334 -28.25 -8.52 8.74
C PRO A 334 -28.53 -7.10 8.23
N ARG A 335 -29.59 -6.47 8.73
CA ARG A 335 -29.98 -5.10 8.33
C ARG A 335 -28.85 -4.08 8.47
N GLY A 336 -28.12 -4.10 9.61
CA GLY A 336 -27.00 -3.17 9.82
C GLY A 336 -25.88 -3.34 8.78
N LEU A 337 -25.56 -4.58 8.43
CA LEU A 337 -24.60 -4.86 7.37
C LEU A 337 -25.17 -4.50 5.99
N THR A 338 -26.45 -4.76 5.72
CA THR A 338 -27.11 -4.36 4.47
C THR A 338 -27.04 -2.85 4.26
N SER A 339 -27.31 -2.07 5.30
CA SER A 339 -27.21 -0.61 5.28
C SER A 339 -25.77 -0.14 4.99
N ALA A 340 -24.82 -0.56 5.83
CA ALA A 340 -23.44 -0.14 5.73
C ALA A 340 -22.83 -0.53 4.38
N SER A 341 -22.93 -1.80 3.98
CA SER A 341 -22.37 -2.28 2.72
C SER A 341 -23.06 -1.72 1.49
N GLY A 342 -24.39 -1.50 1.56
CA GLY A 342 -25.14 -0.94 0.43
C GLY A 342 -24.79 0.53 0.14
N VAL A 343 -24.58 1.34 1.18
CA VAL A 343 -24.09 2.73 0.98
C VAL A 343 -22.62 2.74 0.54
N ASP A 344 -21.84 1.76 0.96
CA ASP A 344 -20.48 1.55 0.49
C ASP A 344 -20.43 1.30 -1.03
N VAL A 345 -21.32 0.45 -1.54
CA VAL A 345 -21.49 0.24 -3.00
C VAL A 345 -21.77 1.55 -3.74
N LEU A 346 -22.62 2.42 -3.18
CA LEU A 346 -22.88 3.74 -3.76
C LEU A 346 -21.61 4.60 -3.79
N THR A 347 -20.85 4.58 -2.71
CA THR A 347 -19.59 5.32 -2.60
C THR A 347 -18.56 4.82 -3.61
N HIS A 348 -18.38 3.50 -3.72
CA HIS A 348 -17.54 2.87 -4.74
C HIS A 348 -17.90 3.35 -6.14
N ALA A 349 -19.19 3.32 -6.48
CA ALA A 349 -19.65 3.70 -7.80
C ALA A 349 -19.46 5.20 -8.08
N LEU A 350 -19.76 6.08 -7.11
CA LEU A 350 -19.58 7.53 -7.25
C LEU A 350 -18.11 7.92 -7.39
N GLU A 351 -17.22 7.34 -6.58
CA GLU A 351 -15.79 7.61 -6.66
C GLU A 351 -15.17 7.06 -7.93
N ALA A 352 -15.52 5.82 -8.32
CA ALA A 352 -15.06 5.24 -9.58
C ALA A 352 -15.48 6.07 -10.79
N TYR A 353 -16.73 6.58 -10.79
CA TYR A 353 -17.25 7.42 -11.88
C TYR A 353 -16.54 8.76 -11.95
N ALA A 354 -16.25 9.40 -10.81
CA ALA A 354 -15.59 10.70 -10.75
C ALA A 354 -14.06 10.62 -10.85
N SER A 355 -13.47 9.44 -10.73
CA SER A 355 -12.02 9.23 -10.71
C SER A 355 -11.31 9.77 -11.93
N VAL A 356 -10.06 10.25 -11.74
CA VAL A 356 -9.17 10.61 -12.86
C VAL A 356 -8.78 9.43 -13.75
N MET A 357 -9.06 8.20 -13.30
CA MET A 357 -8.80 6.95 -14.03
C MET A 357 -10.07 6.37 -14.68
N ALA A 358 -11.21 7.05 -14.58
CA ALA A 358 -12.47 6.60 -15.15
C ALA A 358 -12.41 6.47 -16.68
N THR A 359 -13.17 5.51 -17.19
CA THR A 359 -13.29 5.23 -18.63
C THR A 359 -14.74 4.88 -18.95
N ASP A 360 -15.12 4.90 -20.23
CA ASP A 360 -16.47 4.50 -20.68
C ASP A 360 -16.86 3.10 -20.18
N TYR A 361 -15.88 2.19 -20.04
CA TYR A 361 -16.12 0.84 -19.51
C TYR A 361 -16.48 0.86 -18.03
N THR A 362 -15.78 1.64 -17.22
CA THR A 362 -16.05 1.76 -15.78
C THR A 362 -17.29 2.59 -15.51
N ASP A 363 -17.57 3.58 -16.34
CA ASP A 363 -18.72 4.48 -16.24
C ASP A 363 -20.05 3.74 -16.37
N GLY A 364 -20.17 2.88 -17.38
CA GLY A 364 -21.38 2.08 -17.59
C GLY A 364 -21.69 1.17 -16.38
N LEU A 365 -20.67 0.56 -15.77
CA LEU A 365 -20.82 -0.27 -14.58
C LEU A 365 -21.19 0.56 -13.34
N ALA A 366 -20.49 1.69 -13.12
CA ALA A 366 -20.73 2.58 -11.99
C ALA A 366 -22.13 3.19 -12.01
N LEU A 367 -22.58 3.71 -13.15
CA LEU A 367 -23.93 4.27 -13.31
C LEU A 367 -25.02 3.23 -13.03
N LYS A 368 -24.87 2.02 -13.55
CA LYS A 368 -25.85 0.95 -13.29
C LYS A 368 -25.84 0.51 -11.84
N ALA A 369 -24.68 0.42 -11.20
CA ALA A 369 -24.55 0.12 -9.77
C ALA A 369 -25.26 1.18 -8.92
N MET A 370 -25.02 2.48 -9.16
CA MET A 370 -25.68 3.59 -8.46
C MET A 370 -27.19 3.51 -8.55
N LYS A 371 -27.70 3.31 -9.77
CA LYS A 371 -29.16 3.19 -9.98
C LYS A 371 -29.74 2.01 -9.20
N ASN A 372 -29.12 0.86 -9.24
CA ASN A 372 -29.58 -0.31 -8.47
C ASN A 372 -29.58 -0.03 -6.97
N VAL A 373 -28.57 0.67 -6.44
CA VAL A 373 -28.52 1.02 -5.01
C VAL A 373 -29.68 1.94 -4.64
N PHE A 374 -29.94 3.01 -5.40
CA PHE A 374 -31.06 3.92 -5.12
C PHE A 374 -32.41 3.23 -5.20
N ASP A 375 -32.59 2.32 -6.17
CA ASP A 375 -33.87 1.64 -6.40
C ASP A 375 -34.11 0.50 -5.41
N TYR A 376 -33.09 -0.24 -5.00
CA TYR A 376 -33.26 -1.53 -4.30
C TYR A 376 -32.66 -1.59 -2.90
N LEU A 377 -31.73 -0.74 -2.50
CA LEU A 377 -31.19 -0.79 -1.14
C LEU A 377 -32.25 -0.55 -0.05
N PRO A 378 -33.17 0.43 -0.18
CA PRO A 378 -34.25 0.60 0.79
C PRO A 378 -35.17 -0.63 0.89
N ILE A 379 -35.40 -1.30 -0.24
CA ILE A 379 -36.21 -2.54 -0.28
C ILE A 379 -35.46 -3.68 0.42
N ALA A 380 -34.19 -3.91 0.06
CA ALA A 380 -33.37 -4.96 0.68
C ALA A 380 -33.21 -4.77 2.20
N TYR A 381 -33.18 -3.51 2.66
CA TYR A 381 -33.09 -3.17 4.08
C TYR A 381 -34.40 -3.44 4.83
N ASN A 382 -35.55 -3.03 4.26
CA ASN A 382 -36.85 -3.15 4.89
C ASN A 382 -37.47 -4.56 4.73
N GLU A 383 -37.18 -5.21 3.61
CA GLU A 383 -37.65 -6.54 3.22
C GLU A 383 -36.47 -7.52 3.07
N PRO A 384 -35.84 -7.98 4.16
CA PRO A 384 -34.59 -8.78 4.08
C PRO A 384 -34.72 -10.05 3.22
N ASN A 385 -35.91 -10.59 3.05
CA ASN A 385 -36.18 -11.80 2.28
C ASN A 385 -36.60 -11.51 0.83
N ASN A 386 -36.59 -10.27 0.38
CA ASN A 386 -36.89 -9.90 -0.98
C ASN A 386 -35.74 -10.33 -1.91
N VAL A 387 -35.92 -11.43 -2.62
CA VAL A 387 -34.89 -12.05 -3.47
C VAL A 387 -34.44 -11.12 -4.59
N GLU A 388 -35.40 -10.40 -5.22
CA GLU A 388 -35.06 -9.46 -6.31
C GLU A 388 -34.17 -8.32 -5.79
N ALA A 389 -34.54 -7.72 -4.67
CA ALA A 389 -33.75 -6.64 -4.08
C ALA A 389 -32.33 -7.12 -3.66
N ARG A 390 -32.25 -8.31 -3.06
CA ARG A 390 -30.96 -8.93 -2.73
C ARG A 390 -30.10 -9.19 -3.97
N GLN A 391 -30.70 -9.75 -5.04
CA GLN A 391 -30.00 -9.96 -6.31
C GLN A 391 -29.50 -8.64 -6.91
N LYS A 392 -30.35 -7.61 -6.93
CA LYS A 392 -29.97 -6.30 -7.47
C LYS A 392 -28.86 -5.62 -6.67
N MET A 393 -28.86 -5.80 -5.35
CA MET A 393 -27.75 -5.32 -4.51
C MET A 393 -26.46 -6.12 -4.71
N ALA A 394 -26.54 -7.43 -4.91
CA ALA A 394 -25.39 -8.26 -5.26
C ALA A 394 -24.80 -7.86 -6.61
N ASP A 395 -25.66 -7.68 -7.62
CA ASP A 395 -25.25 -7.20 -8.95
C ASP A 395 -24.59 -5.81 -8.84
N ALA A 396 -25.17 -4.90 -8.04
CA ALA A 396 -24.62 -3.55 -7.84
C ALA A 396 -23.23 -3.59 -7.20
N SER A 397 -23.06 -4.42 -6.15
CA SER A 397 -21.76 -4.60 -5.49
C SER A 397 -20.70 -5.12 -6.46
N CYS A 398 -21.03 -6.14 -7.25
CA CYS A 398 -20.14 -6.71 -8.24
C CYS A 398 -19.78 -5.69 -9.34
N MET A 399 -20.76 -4.96 -9.89
CA MET A 399 -20.52 -3.94 -10.91
C MET A 399 -19.69 -2.77 -10.38
N ALA A 400 -19.98 -2.26 -9.17
CA ALA A 400 -19.17 -1.23 -8.54
C ALA A 400 -17.74 -1.72 -8.28
N GLY A 401 -17.59 -2.99 -7.84
CA GLY A 401 -16.32 -3.67 -7.68
C GLY A 401 -15.49 -3.67 -8.97
N MET A 402 -16.07 -4.08 -10.09
CA MET A 402 -15.41 -4.04 -11.41
C MET A 402 -15.06 -2.61 -11.84
N ALA A 403 -15.92 -1.63 -11.53
CA ALA A 403 -15.67 -0.23 -11.87
C ALA A 403 -14.45 0.31 -11.11
N PHE A 404 -14.45 0.23 -9.77
CA PHE A 404 -13.33 0.79 -9.00
C PHE A 404 -12.05 -0.06 -9.06
N ALA A 405 -12.13 -1.35 -9.37
CA ALA A 405 -10.95 -2.16 -9.68
C ALA A 405 -10.12 -1.59 -10.84
N ASN A 406 -10.77 -0.88 -11.76
CA ASN A 406 -10.16 -0.32 -12.96
C ASN A 406 -10.07 1.23 -12.95
N ALA A 407 -10.95 1.90 -12.23
CA ALA A 407 -10.95 3.38 -12.08
C ALA A 407 -10.35 3.85 -10.75
N PHE A 408 -10.14 2.95 -9.80
CA PHE A 408 -9.72 3.27 -8.44
C PHE A 408 -10.79 4.05 -7.64
N LEU A 409 -10.41 4.55 -6.46
CA LEU A 409 -11.29 5.27 -5.52
C LEU A 409 -10.79 6.71 -5.32
N GLY A 410 -11.29 7.41 -4.31
CA GLY A 410 -10.97 8.81 -4.07
C GLY A 410 -10.84 9.16 -2.58
N VAL A 411 -10.96 10.44 -2.27
CA VAL A 411 -10.74 10.99 -0.94
C VAL A 411 -11.78 10.53 0.09
N CYS A 412 -12.98 10.10 -0.33
CA CYS A 412 -13.99 9.56 0.58
C CYS A 412 -13.47 8.30 1.27
N HIS A 413 -12.96 7.34 0.49
CA HIS A 413 -12.34 6.14 1.04
C HIS A 413 -11.09 6.45 1.86
N SER A 414 -10.26 7.39 1.41
CA SER A 414 -9.08 7.82 2.18
C SER A 414 -9.45 8.31 3.58
N MET A 415 -10.50 9.11 3.69
CA MET A 415 -11.01 9.62 4.96
C MET A 415 -11.69 8.52 5.79
N ALA A 416 -12.48 7.66 5.16
CA ALA A 416 -13.19 6.56 5.80
C ALA A 416 -12.22 5.52 6.41
N HIS A 417 -11.11 5.23 5.74
CA HIS A 417 -10.05 4.35 6.27
C HIS A 417 -9.55 4.83 7.64
N LYS A 418 -9.39 6.15 7.82
CA LYS A 418 -8.88 6.70 9.07
C LYS A 418 -9.94 6.73 10.17
N LEU A 419 -11.20 7.02 9.82
CA LEU A 419 -12.32 6.87 10.77
C LEU A 419 -12.44 5.42 11.29
N GLY A 420 -12.29 4.45 10.42
CA GLY A 420 -12.25 3.04 10.80
C GLY A 420 -11.04 2.69 11.69
N ALA A 421 -9.86 3.16 11.34
CA ALA A 421 -8.62 2.86 12.06
C ALA A 421 -8.57 3.50 13.45
N PHE A 422 -8.95 4.78 13.58
CA PHE A 422 -8.83 5.54 14.83
C PHE A 422 -10.05 5.41 15.75
N HIS A 423 -11.25 5.24 15.18
CA HIS A 423 -12.51 5.26 15.94
C HIS A 423 -13.36 4.00 15.76
N HIS A 424 -12.84 2.98 15.11
CA HIS A 424 -13.50 1.68 14.92
C HIS A 424 -14.90 1.75 14.27
N LEU A 425 -15.16 2.79 13.48
CA LEU A 425 -16.40 2.84 12.70
C LEU A 425 -16.37 1.78 11.60
N PRO A 426 -17.49 1.05 11.40
CA PRO A 426 -17.62 0.14 10.26
C PRO A 426 -17.36 0.89 8.95
N HIS A 427 -16.59 0.27 8.05
CA HIS A 427 -16.09 0.90 6.83
C HIS A 427 -17.19 1.59 6.00
N GLY A 428 -18.28 0.88 5.69
CA GLY A 428 -19.39 1.46 4.92
C GLY A 428 -20.13 2.59 5.64
N ILE A 429 -20.15 2.60 6.98
CA ILE A 429 -20.69 3.72 7.77
C ILE A 429 -19.74 4.92 7.68
N ALA A 430 -18.43 4.71 7.80
CA ALA A 430 -17.45 5.77 7.65
C ALA A 430 -17.56 6.44 6.26
N ASN A 431 -17.68 5.65 5.19
CA ASN A 431 -17.95 6.15 3.84
C ASN A 431 -19.28 6.91 3.76
N ALA A 432 -20.35 6.37 4.35
CA ALA A 432 -21.67 7.01 4.34
C ALA A 432 -21.66 8.40 4.99
N LEU A 433 -20.87 8.61 6.02
CA LEU A 433 -20.76 9.89 6.71
C LEU A 433 -19.97 10.94 5.91
N MET A 434 -19.13 10.51 4.98
CA MET A 434 -18.25 11.39 4.21
C MET A 434 -18.76 11.68 2.79
N ILE A 435 -19.48 10.74 2.15
CA ILE A 435 -19.71 10.79 0.70
C ILE A 435 -20.43 12.07 0.20
N SER A 436 -21.43 12.56 0.91
CA SER A 436 -22.13 13.78 0.52
C SER A 436 -21.23 15.02 0.51
N LEU A 437 -20.37 15.12 1.53
CA LEU A 437 -19.37 16.19 1.65
C LEU A 437 -18.31 16.09 0.55
N VAL A 438 -17.90 14.88 0.21
CA VAL A 438 -16.94 14.64 -0.88
C VAL A 438 -17.55 14.95 -2.25
N VAL A 439 -18.81 14.60 -2.50
CA VAL A 439 -19.50 14.98 -3.74
C VAL A 439 -19.58 16.51 -3.87
N GLU A 440 -19.94 17.22 -2.80
CA GLU A 440 -19.95 18.69 -2.75
C GLU A 440 -18.55 19.25 -3.02
N PHE A 441 -17.53 18.72 -2.33
CA PHE A 441 -16.15 19.14 -2.49
C PHE A 441 -15.63 18.97 -3.91
N ASN A 442 -15.88 17.80 -4.52
CA ASN A 442 -15.39 17.49 -5.86
C ASN A 442 -16.14 18.26 -6.97
N ALA A 443 -17.39 18.66 -6.75
CA ALA A 443 -18.25 19.35 -7.72
C ALA A 443 -17.95 20.85 -7.85
N ALA A 444 -16.76 21.31 -7.50
CA ALA A 444 -16.35 22.70 -7.68
C ALA A 444 -16.25 23.07 -9.17
N GLU A 445 -16.65 24.29 -9.51
CA GLU A 445 -16.64 24.79 -10.89
C GLU A 445 -15.24 24.78 -11.52
N ASN A 446 -14.24 25.21 -10.76
CA ASN A 446 -12.84 25.26 -11.20
C ASN A 446 -11.94 24.54 -10.17
N PRO A 447 -12.02 23.22 -10.10
CA PRO A 447 -11.24 22.46 -9.12
C PRO A 447 -9.75 22.45 -9.47
N ARG A 448 -8.90 22.36 -8.44
CA ARG A 448 -7.48 22.11 -8.64
C ARG A 448 -7.29 20.73 -9.25
N LYS A 449 -6.51 20.67 -10.33
CA LYS A 449 -6.26 19.43 -11.07
C LYS A 449 -5.26 18.53 -10.34
N MET A 450 -5.55 17.24 -10.31
CA MET A 450 -4.55 16.22 -10.00
C MET A 450 -3.61 16.03 -11.19
N GLY A 451 -2.38 16.53 -11.08
CA GLY A 451 -1.40 16.54 -12.18
C GLY A 451 -0.76 15.20 -12.53
N THR A 452 -1.08 14.15 -11.79
CA THR A 452 -0.37 12.87 -11.85
C THR A 452 -0.70 12.02 -13.09
N PHE A 453 -1.93 12.16 -13.62
CA PHE A 453 -2.42 11.37 -14.74
C PHE A 453 -2.53 12.22 -16.00
N SER A 454 -1.78 11.88 -17.05
CA SER A 454 -1.73 12.66 -18.29
C SER A 454 -3.02 12.58 -19.10
N GLN A 455 -3.80 11.50 -18.99
CA GLN A 455 -5.11 11.36 -19.61
C GLN A 455 -6.16 12.28 -19.00
N TYR A 456 -5.97 12.70 -17.75
CA TYR A 456 -6.86 13.61 -17.06
C TYR A 456 -6.56 15.05 -17.44
N GLN A 457 -7.20 15.51 -18.50
CA GLN A 457 -6.94 16.86 -19.04
C GLN A 457 -7.71 17.94 -18.29
N TYR A 458 -8.93 17.62 -17.84
CA TYR A 458 -9.85 18.60 -17.30
C TYR A 458 -10.77 18.01 -16.23
N PRO A 459 -10.93 18.64 -15.06
CA PRO A 459 -11.85 18.18 -14.04
C PRO A 459 -13.29 18.59 -14.38
N HIS A 460 -14.04 17.71 -15.04
CA HIS A 460 -15.46 17.90 -15.36
C HIS A 460 -16.39 17.30 -14.29
N THR A 461 -15.99 17.29 -13.04
CA THR A 461 -16.64 16.49 -12.00
C THR A 461 -18.08 16.93 -11.73
N MET A 462 -18.37 18.24 -11.81
CA MET A 462 -19.75 18.73 -11.68
C MET A 462 -20.66 18.13 -12.75
N ALA A 463 -20.24 18.18 -14.02
CA ALA A 463 -21.01 17.61 -15.14
C ALA A 463 -21.15 16.08 -14.98
N ARG A 464 -20.10 15.39 -14.53
CA ARG A 464 -20.14 13.94 -14.30
C ARG A 464 -21.12 13.55 -13.18
N TYR A 465 -21.14 14.28 -12.07
CA TYR A 465 -22.15 14.04 -11.02
C TYR A 465 -23.56 14.42 -11.47
N ALA A 466 -23.70 15.46 -12.29
CA ALA A 466 -24.99 15.79 -12.88
C ALA A 466 -25.50 14.68 -13.82
N GLU A 467 -24.61 14.04 -14.56
CA GLU A 467 -24.93 12.85 -15.36
C GLU A 467 -25.39 11.68 -14.48
N CYS A 468 -24.67 11.40 -13.38
CA CYS A 468 -25.11 10.40 -12.39
C CYS A 468 -26.54 10.69 -11.88
N ALA A 469 -26.79 11.95 -11.52
CA ALA A 469 -28.11 12.38 -11.05
C ALA A 469 -29.20 12.08 -12.08
N ARG A 470 -29.00 12.51 -13.32
CA ARG A 470 -29.96 12.32 -14.42
C ARG A 470 -30.18 10.84 -14.73
N PHE A 471 -29.12 10.04 -14.76
CA PHE A 471 -29.21 8.59 -14.96
C PHE A 471 -30.03 7.91 -13.85
N CYS A 472 -29.91 8.39 -12.62
CA CYS A 472 -30.68 7.93 -11.47
C CYS A 472 -32.11 8.54 -11.40
N GLY A 473 -32.58 9.20 -12.46
CA GLY A 473 -33.93 9.71 -12.58
C GLY A 473 -34.17 11.07 -11.91
N ILE A 474 -33.11 11.82 -11.60
CA ILE A 474 -33.23 13.16 -11.02
C ILE A 474 -33.36 14.20 -12.17
N ASN A 475 -34.47 14.92 -12.19
CA ASN A 475 -34.69 16.02 -13.14
C ASN A 475 -34.14 17.32 -12.57
N ALA A 476 -33.30 18.01 -13.33
CA ALA A 476 -32.69 19.28 -12.96
C ALA A 476 -32.44 20.15 -14.21
N GLY A 477 -32.60 21.46 -14.07
CA GLY A 477 -32.40 22.43 -15.13
C GLY A 477 -30.95 22.83 -15.39
N SER A 478 -30.07 22.61 -14.39
CA SER A 478 -28.62 22.86 -14.51
C SER A 478 -27.83 21.74 -13.85
N ASP A 479 -26.50 21.73 -14.06
CA ASP A 479 -25.60 20.74 -13.43
C ASP A 479 -25.48 20.98 -11.93
N GLU A 480 -25.45 22.23 -11.47
CA GLU A 480 -25.42 22.59 -10.05
C GLU A 480 -26.68 22.10 -9.33
N GLU A 481 -27.87 22.32 -9.95
CA GLU A 481 -29.12 21.80 -9.40
C GLU A 481 -29.16 20.29 -9.37
N ALA A 482 -28.61 19.63 -10.39
CA ALA A 482 -28.51 18.17 -10.44
C ALA A 482 -27.63 17.61 -9.33
N VAL A 483 -26.47 18.20 -9.11
CA VAL A 483 -25.55 17.80 -8.02
C VAL A 483 -26.19 18.03 -6.66
N LYS A 484 -26.82 19.18 -6.43
CA LYS A 484 -27.54 19.45 -5.18
C LYS A 484 -28.60 18.38 -4.89
N LYS A 485 -29.45 18.08 -5.88
CA LYS A 485 -30.49 17.05 -5.76
C LYS A 485 -29.90 15.64 -5.60
N LEU A 486 -28.73 15.36 -6.18
CA LEU A 486 -28.02 14.09 -5.95
C LEU A 486 -27.60 13.95 -4.48
N ILE A 487 -27.03 15.00 -3.89
CA ILE A 487 -26.67 15.04 -2.47
C ILE A 487 -27.91 14.84 -1.61
N GLU A 488 -29.00 15.56 -1.89
CA GLU A 488 -30.27 15.39 -1.17
C GLU A 488 -30.77 13.93 -1.24
N LYS A 489 -30.72 13.30 -2.42
CA LYS A 489 -31.11 11.90 -2.61
C LYS A 489 -30.19 10.90 -1.86
N ILE A 490 -28.88 11.19 -1.77
CA ILE A 490 -27.94 10.41 -0.95
C ILE A 490 -28.31 10.50 0.53
N GLU A 491 -28.63 11.70 1.04
CA GLU A 491 -29.03 11.90 2.42
C GLU A 491 -30.39 11.22 2.73
N GLU A 492 -31.34 11.28 1.82
CA GLU A 492 -32.62 10.55 1.93
C GLU A 492 -32.40 9.03 1.99
N LEU A 493 -31.53 8.50 1.13
CA LEU A 493 -31.16 7.08 1.13
C LEU A 493 -30.53 6.67 2.46
N LYS A 494 -29.54 7.41 2.94
CA LYS A 494 -28.87 7.16 4.23
C LYS A 494 -29.88 7.11 5.36
N LYS A 495 -30.80 8.06 5.43
CA LYS A 495 -31.88 8.10 6.43
C LYS A 495 -32.82 6.91 6.29
N ALA A 496 -33.20 6.53 5.06
CA ALA A 496 -34.13 5.42 4.79
C ALA A 496 -33.56 4.05 5.25
N VAL A 497 -32.23 3.91 5.28
CA VAL A 497 -31.54 2.68 5.71
C VAL A 497 -30.90 2.80 7.10
N GLY A 498 -31.29 3.81 7.88
CA GLY A 498 -30.92 3.92 9.28
C GLY A 498 -29.48 4.37 9.57
N VAL A 499 -28.78 4.99 8.61
CA VAL A 499 -27.50 5.64 8.86
C VAL A 499 -27.74 6.90 9.69
N LYS A 500 -26.96 7.09 10.76
CA LYS A 500 -27.06 8.29 11.61
C LYS A 500 -26.46 9.51 10.90
N SER A 501 -26.85 10.71 11.36
CA SER A 501 -26.60 11.95 10.64
C SER A 501 -25.15 12.42 10.70
N CYS A 502 -24.42 12.09 11.76
CA CYS A 502 -23.06 12.56 11.98
C CYS A 502 -22.20 11.57 12.79
N ILE A 503 -20.90 11.80 12.80
CA ILE A 503 -19.92 10.96 13.51
C ILE A 503 -20.21 10.94 15.02
N LYS A 504 -20.57 12.08 15.61
CA LYS A 504 -20.92 12.21 17.03
C LYS A 504 -22.05 11.28 17.45
N ASP A 505 -23.04 11.05 16.59
CA ASP A 505 -24.19 10.19 16.89
C ASP A 505 -23.80 8.71 17.06
N TYR A 506 -22.61 8.31 16.57
CA TYR A 506 -22.06 6.96 16.79
C TYR A 506 -21.32 6.80 18.13
N GLY A 507 -21.35 7.85 18.99
CA GLY A 507 -20.78 7.80 20.33
C GLY A 507 -19.28 8.07 20.40
N ILE A 508 -18.71 8.63 19.35
CA ILE A 508 -17.29 9.05 19.33
C ILE A 508 -17.17 10.34 20.17
N ASP A 509 -16.31 10.29 21.18
CA ASP A 509 -16.05 11.43 22.07
C ASP A 509 -15.42 12.59 21.31
N GLU A 510 -15.91 13.81 21.58
CA GLU A 510 -15.46 15.02 20.88
C GLU A 510 -13.98 15.33 21.11
N LYS A 511 -13.53 15.13 22.34
CA LYS A 511 -12.13 15.41 22.68
C LYS A 511 -11.20 14.39 22.00
N ASP A 512 -11.52 13.10 22.05
CA ASP A 512 -10.74 12.05 21.38
C ASP A 512 -10.71 12.26 19.85
N PHE A 513 -11.83 12.66 19.27
CA PHE A 513 -11.90 12.99 17.83
C PHE A 513 -11.00 14.18 17.46
N LEU A 514 -11.08 15.27 18.24
CA LEU A 514 -10.27 16.48 17.96
C LEU A 514 -8.78 16.25 18.22
N ASP A 515 -8.41 15.47 19.25
CA ASP A 515 -7.02 15.12 19.55
C ASP A 515 -6.37 14.30 18.42
N ARG A 516 -7.14 13.53 17.64
CA ARG A 516 -6.67 12.68 16.53
C ARG A 516 -6.86 13.30 15.14
N LEU A 517 -7.55 14.44 15.06
CA LEU A 517 -8.01 15.02 13.80
C LEU A 517 -6.85 15.37 12.85
N ASP A 518 -5.74 15.88 13.37
CA ASP A 518 -4.59 16.26 12.55
C ASP A 518 -3.89 15.01 11.98
N ASP A 519 -3.71 13.96 12.78
CA ASP A 519 -3.15 12.69 12.35
C ASP A 519 -4.05 12.01 11.29
N MET A 520 -5.37 12.00 11.50
CA MET A 520 -6.33 11.49 10.52
C MET A 520 -6.26 12.26 9.20
N THR A 521 -6.13 13.58 9.29
CA THR A 521 -6.05 14.46 8.11
C THR A 521 -4.80 14.18 7.29
N GLU A 522 -3.63 14.14 7.94
CA GLU A 522 -2.35 13.85 7.29
C GLU A 522 -2.36 12.46 6.64
N GLN A 523 -2.80 11.46 7.37
CA GLN A 523 -2.87 10.10 6.85
C GLN A 523 -3.91 9.92 5.73
N ALA A 524 -5.03 10.66 5.75
CA ALA A 524 -6.01 10.63 4.67
C ALA A 524 -5.46 11.34 3.41
N PHE A 525 -4.75 12.45 3.59
CA PHE A 525 -4.07 13.13 2.49
C PHE A 525 -3.06 12.20 1.80
N ASP A 526 -2.33 11.43 2.58
CA ASP A 526 -1.28 10.52 2.11
C ASP A 526 -1.80 9.10 1.77
N ASP A 527 -3.10 8.88 1.84
CA ASP A 527 -3.72 7.58 1.52
C ASP A 527 -3.64 7.28 0.02
N GLN A 528 -3.55 5.99 -0.31
CA GLN A 528 -3.42 5.52 -1.69
C GLN A 528 -4.58 5.97 -2.59
N CYS A 529 -5.80 6.06 -2.05
CA CYS A 529 -6.99 6.43 -2.82
C CYS A 529 -7.05 7.91 -3.18
N THR A 530 -6.43 8.80 -2.39
CA THR A 530 -6.44 10.25 -2.62
C THR A 530 -5.86 10.62 -3.98
N GLY A 531 -4.89 9.85 -4.48
CA GLY A 531 -4.23 10.09 -5.77
C GLY A 531 -5.16 10.04 -6.99
N ALA A 532 -6.26 9.31 -6.93
CA ALA A 532 -7.22 9.20 -8.03
C ALA A 532 -8.42 10.17 -7.90
N ASN A 533 -8.49 10.96 -6.82
CA ASN A 533 -9.56 11.94 -6.62
C ASN A 533 -9.54 13.03 -7.70
N PRO A 534 -10.68 13.43 -8.26
CA PRO A 534 -10.71 14.40 -9.37
C PRO A 534 -10.25 15.80 -8.98
N ARG A 535 -10.50 16.23 -7.74
CA ARG A 535 -10.03 17.49 -7.18
C ARG A 535 -8.89 17.25 -6.21
N TYR A 536 -7.76 17.95 -6.38
CA TYR A 536 -6.65 17.89 -5.45
C TYR A 536 -7.06 18.47 -4.08
N PRO A 537 -7.10 17.66 -3.01
CA PRO A 537 -7.48 18.15 -1.69
C PRO A 537 -6.29 18.85 -1.02
N LEU A 538 -6.57 19.90 -0.24
CA LEU A 538 -5.64 20.43 0.75
C LEU A 538 -5.93 19.77 2.11
N MET A 539 -4.92 19.66 2.97
CA MET A 539 -5.11 19.13 4.33
C MET A 539 -6.17 19.92 5.12
N SER A 540 -6.21 21.24 4.95
CA SER A 540 -7.26 22.07 5.55
C SER A 540 -8.68 21.76 5.08
N GLU A 541 -8.84 21.34 3.83
CA GLU A 541 -10.14 20.95 3.26
C GLU A 541 -10.57 19.56 3.76
N ILE A 542 -9.64 18.62 3.87
CA ILE A 542 -9.89 17.30 4.50
C ILE A 542 -10.30 17.49 5.96
N LYS A 543 -9.59 18.34 6.69
CA LYS A 543 -9.89 18.67 8.09
C LYS A 543 -11.28 19.30 8.24
N ASP A 544 -11.65 20.21 7.34
CA ASP A 544 -12.99 20.83 7.33
C ASP A 544 -14.09 19.78 7.07
N MET A 545 -13.92 18.90 6.10
CA MET A 545 -14.86 17.81 5.83
C MET A 545 -15.04 16.87 7.04
N TYR A 546 -13.98 16.53 7.75
CA TYR A 546 -14.06 15.76 8.99
C TYR A 546 -14.85 16.48 10.08
N LEU A 547 -14.60 17.77 10.28
CA LEU A 547 -15.33 18.59 11.27
C LEU A 547 -16.81 18.69 10.90
N ARG A 548 -17.12 18.94 9.64
CA ARG A 548 -18.51 18.96 9.15
C ARG A 548 -19.21 17.62 9.35
N ALA A 549 -18.55 16.52 9.05
CA ALA A 549 -19.07 15.17 9.28
C ALA A 549 -19.27 14.87 10.77
N TYR A 550 -18.41 15.38 11.64
CA TYR A 550 -18.52 15.18 13.08
C TYR A 550 -19.74 15.90 13.67
N TYR A 551 -19.99 17.14 13.26
CA TYR A 551 -21.08 17.98 13.78
C TYR A 551 -22.38 17.91 12.97
N GLY A 552 -22.41 17.27 11.83
CA GLY A 552 -23.58 17.19 10.95
C GLY A 552 -23.90 18.51 10.26
N LYS A 553 -22.91 19.23 9.74
CA LYS A 553 -23.05 20.59 9.16
C LYS A 553 -22.80 20.60 7.67
#